data_aabcdfd72fd7280b70c3f8631f49f86b
#
_entry.id   aabcdfd72fd7280b70c3f8631f49f86b
#
_cell.length_a   1.000
_cell.length_b   1.000
_cell.length_c   1.000
_cell.angle_alpha   90.00
_cell.angle_beta   90.00
_cell.angle_gamma   90.00
#
_symmetry.space_group_name_H-M   'P 1'
#
loop_
_entity.id
_entity.type
_entity.pdbx_description
1 polymer ?
#
loop_
_entity_poly.entity_id
_entity_poly.type
_entity_poly.pdbx_seq_one_letter_code
_entity_poly.pdbx_strand_id
1 'polypeptide(L)'
;MVLLGTMNLTRTRATGDFYCPNCGCLREYRLRARRPFLTVYFIPVVPIGASEEFLVCSSCKTNSPLAALDQDERSFRQSQDLQFCHHTLQAAAMVVTIDGTITEREIEALLELANRLVPGEMDRESLGALCSSIRLNRVTPKNFIAAVSRPWSTAQRRLAFQAIFLAASCCRFLVMARGIFSRPRSKVG
;
A
#
# COMPACT_ATOMS: atom_id res chain seq x y z
N MET A 1 11.38 -33.66 -34.66
CA MET A 1 11.05 -33.16 -33.31
C MET A 1 10.14 -31.95 -33.49
N VAL A 2 8.96 -31.93 -32.87
CA VAL A 2 8.05 -30.78 -32.89
C VAL A 2 8.33 -29.96 -31.62
N LEU A 3 8.70 -28.67 -31.79
CA LEU A 3 8.93 -27.74 -30.67
C LEU A 3 7.59 -27.09 -30.30
N LEU A 4 7.03 -27.48 -29.17
CA LEU A 4 5.82 -26.92 -28.59
C LEU A 4 6.22 -25.98 -27.44
N GLY A 5 5.60 -24.80 -27.39
CA GLY A 5 5.83 -23.83 -26.33
C GLY A 5 4.58 -22.98 -26.06
N THR A 6 4.70 -22.03 -25.13
CA THR A 6 3.64 -21.07 -24.82
C THR A 6 4.20 -19.66 -24.93
N MET A 7 3.41 -18.73 -25.50
CA MET A 7 3.76 -17.31 -25.62
C MET A 7 2.56 -16.46 -25.19
N ASN A 8 2.83 -15.37 -24.49
CA ASN A 8 1.80 -14.39 -24.14
C ASN A 8 1.79 -13.26 -25.16
N LEU A 9 0.68 -13.10 -25.87
CA LEU A 9 0.46 -11.93 -26.73
C LEU A 9 -0.27 -10.85 -25.93
N THR A 10 0.26 -9.63 -26.00
CA THR A 10 -0.32 -8.46 -25.33
C THR A 10 -0.74 -7.46 -26.39
N ARG A 11 -2.01 -7.04 -26.36
CA ARG A 11 -2.57 -6.05 -27.27
C ARG A 11 -3.14 -4.87 -26.50
N THR A 12 -2.88 -3.64 -26.93
CA THR A 12 -3.53 -2.44 -26.40
C THR A 12 -4.94 -2.33 -27.00
N ARG A 13 -5.95 -2.13 -26.14
CA ARG A 13 -7.36 -2.02 -26.54
C ARG A 13 -7.91 -0.61 -26.45
N ALA A 14 -7.50 0.14 -25.42
CA ALA A 14 -7.98 1.49 -25.18
C ALA A 14 -6.93 2.33 -24.43
N THR A 15 -7.12 3.63 -24.44
CA THR A 15 -6.39 4.62 -23.64
C THR A 15 -7.39 5.57 -22.99
N GLY A 16 -7.06 6.16 -21.86
CA GLY A 16 -7.87 7.12 -21.13
C GLY A 16 -7.15 7.58 -19.89
N ASP A 17 -7.84 8.29 -19.00
CA ASP A 17 -7.29 8.81 -17.76
C ASP A 17 -7.80 8.03 -16.56
N PHE A 18 -6.94 7.81 -15.56
CA PHE A 18 -7.28 7.16 -14.30
C PHE A 18 -6.41 7.68 -13.16
N TYR A 19 -6.85 7.49 -11.94
CA TYR A 19 -6.04 7.79 -10.76
C TYR A 19 -5.05 6.67 -10.50
N CYS A 20 -3.78 6.93 -10.83
CA CYS A 20 -2.73 5.92 -10.66
C CYS A 20 -2.32 5.78 -9.19
N PRO A 21 -2.47 4.61 -8.55
CA PRO A 21 -2.11 4.42 -7.14
C PRO A 21 -0.61 4.61 -6.85
N ASN A 22 0.25 4.35 -7.84
CA ASN A 22 1.69 4.53 -7.67
C ASN A 22 2.17 5.97 -7.90
N CYS A 23 1.51 6.73 -8.79
CA CYS A 23 1.84 8.14 -9.03
C CYS A 23 1.14 9.08 -8.06
N GLY A 24 0.04 8.66 -7.41
CA GLY A 24 -0.78 9.49 -6.53
C GLY A 24 -1.56 10.61 -7.22
N CYS A 25 -1.77 10.53 -8.55
CA CYS A 25 -2.43 11.56 -9.33
C CYS A 25 -3.06 11.01 -10.61
N LEU A 26 -3.89 11.83 -11.26
CA LEU A 26 -4.49 11.52 -12.56
C LEU A 26 -3.40 11.30 -13.61
N ARG A 27 -3.45 10.18 -14.32
CA ARG A 27 -2.50 9.80 -15.38
C ARG A 27 -3.20 9.07 -16.50
N GLU A 28 -2.65 9.19 -17.69
CA GLU A 28 -3.07 8.41 -18.83
C GLU A 28 -2.74 6.92 -18.61
N TYR A 29 -3.68 6.05 -18.97
CA TYR A 29 -3.47 4.60 -18.97
C TYR A 29 -3.55 4.03 -20.38
N ARG A 30 -2.98 2.84 -20.53
CA ARG A 30 -3.20 1.95 -21.66
C ARG A 30 -3.84 0.66 -21.18
N LEU A 31 -5.07 0.40 -21.60
CA LEU A 31 -5.74 -0.88 -21.37
C LEU A 31 -5.08 -1.94 -22.23
N ARG A 32 -4.47 -2.93 -21.62
CA ARG A 32 -3.83 -4.06 -22.28
C ARG A 32 -4.58 -5.34 -21.99
N ALA A 33 -4.78 -6.14 -23.04
CA ALA A 33 -5.28 -7.50 -22.94
C ALA A 33 -4.12 -8.46 -23.22
N ARG A 34 -3.87 -9.37 -22.31
CA ARG A 34 -2.86 -10.43 -22.40
C ARG A 34 -3.56 -11.76 -22.56
N ARG A 35 -3.19 -12.52 -23.57
CA ARG A 35 -3.72 -13.86 -23.85
C ARG A 35 -2.59 -14.85 -24.10
N PRO A 36 -2.58 -16.02 -23.43
CA PRO A 36 -1.63 -17.05 -23.71
C PRO A 36 -1.99 -17.78 -25.00
N PHE A 37 -0.97 -18.10 -25.82
CA PHE A 37 -1.08 -18.88 -27.04
C PHE A 37 -0.16 -20.09 -26.97
N LEU A 38 -0.64 -21.21 -27.51
CA LEU A 38 0.19 -22.34 -27.85
C LEU A 38 1.02 -22.02 -29.09
N THR A 39 2.32 -22.25 -29.02
CA THR A 39 3.23 -22.02 -30.14
C THR A 39 3.74 -23.34 -30.70
N VAL A 40 3.80 -23.41 -32.03
CA VAL A 40 4.47 -24.47 -32.78
C VAL A 40 5.59 -23.80 -33.58
N TYR A 41 6.83 -24.22 -33.35
CA TYR A 41 8.01 -23.58 -33.91
C TYR A 41 8.05 -22.05 -33.68
N PHE A 42 7.70 -21.61 -32.44
CA PHE A 42 7.61 -20.19 -32.04
C PHE A 42 6.48 -19.37 -32.69
N ILE A 43 5.65 -19.98 -33.55
CA ILE A 43 4.50 -19.32 -34.17
C ILE A 43 3.27 -19.53 -33.25
N PRO A 44 2.56 -18.46 -32.82
CA PRO A 44 1.35 -18.61 -32.02
C PRO A 44 0.20 -19.12 -32.89
N VAL A 45 -0.28 -20.34 -32.62
CA VAL A 45 -1.28 -21.02 -33.46
C VAL A 45 -2.65 -21.02 -32.78
N VAL A 46 -2.74 -21.37 -31.51
CA VAL A 46 -4.01 -21.55 -30.80
C VAL A 46 -4.00 -20.75 -29.50
N PRO A 47 -5.04 -19.91 -29.23
CA PRO A 47 -5.20 -19.26 -27.95
C PRO A 47 -5.58 -20.29 -26.88
N ILE A 48 -4.84 -20.32 -25.78
CA ILE A 48 -5.09 -21.17 -24.63
C ILE A 48 -5.43 -20.32 -23.42
N GLY A 49 -6.64 -20.49 -22.88
CA GLY A 49 -7.09 -19.77 -21.68
C GLY A 49 -7.77 -18.42 -21.94
N ALA A 50 -8.19 -17.79 -20.85
CA ALA A 50 -8.88 -16.52 -20.85
C ALA A 50 -7.94 -15.34 -21.14
N SER A 51 -8.49 -14.26 -21.66
CA SER A 51 -7.78 -12.99 -21.82
C SER A 51 -7.79 -12.24 -20.50
N GLU A 52 -6.62 -11.89 -19.97
CA GLU A 52 -6.47 -11.03 -18.79
C GLU A 52 -6.34 -9.59 -19.25
N GLU A 53 -7.19 -8.72 -18.70
CA GLU A 53 -7.15 -7.28 -18.97
C GLU A 53 -6.57 -6.54 -17.77
N PHE A 54 -5.68 -5.60 -18.05
CA PHE A 54 -5.04 -4.76 -17.03
C PHE A 54 -4.69 -3.40 -17.61
N LEU A 55 -4.62 -2.41 -16.70
CA LEU A 55 -4.21 -1.05 -17.01
C LEU A 55 -2.70 -0.90 -16.82
N VAL A 56 -2.07 -0.17 -17.71
CA VAL A 56 -0.65 0.21 -17.59
C VAL A 56 -0.57 1.72 -17.55
N CYS A 57 -0.05 2.27 -16.47
CA CYS A 57 0.19 3.71 -16.35
C CYS A 57 1.24 4.16 -17.37
N SER A 58 0.97 5.24 -18.10
CA SER A 58 1.91 5.80 -19.08
C SER A 58 3.20 6.32 -18.46
N SER A 59 3.12 6.84 -17.22
CA SER A 59 4.25 7.44 -16.49
C SER A 59 5.11 6.41 -15.77
N CYS A 60 4.55 5.68 -14.82
CA CYS A 60 5.31 4.78 -13.94
C CYS A 60 5.36 3.34 -14.43
N LYS A 61 4.63 2.99 -15.50
CA LYS A 61 4.54 1.64 -16.10
C LYS A 61 3.98 0.57 -15.16
N THR A 62 3.44 0.95 -14.01
CA THR A 62 2.82 0.01 -13.05
C THR A 62 1.52 -0.54 -13.63
N ASN A 63 1.29 -1.83 -13.42
CA ASN A 63 0.04 -2.50 -13.78
C ASN A 63 -1.00 -2.29 -12.67
N SER A 64 -2.24 -2.02 -13.05
CA SER A 64 -3.38 -1.86 -12.15
C SER A 64 -4.57 -2.68 -12.66
N PRO A 65 -5.45 -3.19 -11.78
CA PRO A 65 -6.67 -3.89 -12.19
C PRO A 65 -7.67 -2.90 -12.82
N LEU A 66 -8.64 -3.43 -13.58
CA LEU A 66 -9.70 -2.61 -14.18
C LEU A 66 -10.53 -1.83 -13.17
N ALA A 67 -10.73 -2.38 -11.96
CA ALA A 67 -11.44 -1.69 -10.88
C ALA A 67 -10.84 -0.31 -10.52
N ALA A 68 -9.60 -0.03 -10.92
CA ALA A 68 -9.00 1.29 -10.73
C ALA A 68 -9.63 2.39 -11.62
N LEU A 69 -10.41 2.02 -12.65
CA LEU A 69 -11.15 2.97 -13.49
C LEU A 69 -12.39 3.55 -12.78
N ASP A 70 -12.98 2.78 -11.87
CA ASP A 70 -14.21 3.17 -11.17
C ASP A 70 -13.94 4.11 -9.96
N GLN A 71 -12.67 4.41 -9.70
CA GLN A 71 -12.27 5.30 -8.60
C GLN A 71 -12.41 6.76 -9.01
N ASP A 72 -13.29 7.49 -8.33
CA ASP A 72 -13.33 8.95 -8.38
C ASP A 72 -12.20 9.57 -7.52
N GLU A 73 -11.98 10.88 -7.68
CA GLU A 73 -10.91 11.58 -6.97
C GLU A 73 -11.04 11.49 -5.44
N ARG A 74 -12.26 11.50 -4.92
CA ARG A 74 -12.51 11.47 -3.46
C ARG A 74 -12.21 10.09 -2.88
N SER A 75 -12.75 9.05 -3.49
CA SER A 75 -12.49 7.67 -3.05
C SER A 75 -11.01 7.31 -3.21
N PHE A 76 -10.35 7.80 -4.26
CA PHE A 76 -8.92 7.62 -4.45
C PHE A 76 -8.11 8.28 -3.33
N ARG A 77 -8.38 9.56 -3.00
CA ARG A 77 -7.70 10.26 -1.91
C ARG A 77 -7.94 9.58 -0.57
N GLN A 78 -9.19 9.20 -0.30
CA GLN A 78 -9.53 8.49 0.93
C GLN A 78 -8.78 7.16 1.06
N SER A 79 -8.69 6.39 -0.02
CA SER A 79 -7.94 5.14 -0.03
C SER A 79 -6.43 5.35 0.19
N GLN A 80 -5.85 6.42 -0.38
CA GLN A 80 -4.45 6.80 -0.17
C GLN A 80 -4.17 7.21 1.28
N ASP A 81 -5.07 7.98 1.90
CA ASP A 81 -4.93 8.37 3.30
C ASP A 81 -5.05 7.17 4.24
N LEU A 82 -5.99 6.26 4.00
CA LEU A 82 -6.10 5.02 4.75
C LEU A 82 -4.84 4.15 4.61
N GLN A 83 -4.35 4.00 3.39
CA GLN A 83 -3.12 3.24 3.11
C GLN A 83 -1.91 3.87 3.80
N PHE A 84 -1.79 5.19 3.80
CA PHE A 84 -0.76 5.92 4.54
C PHE A 84 -0.84 5.61 6.04
N CYS A 85 -2.03 5.66 6.64
CA CYS A 85 -2.25 5.35 8.06
C CYS A 85 -1.83 3.92 8.39
N HIS A 86 -2.26 2.95 7.60
CA HIS A 86 -1.88 1.54 7.77
C HIS A 86 -0.37 1.32 7.65
N HIS A 87 0.27 1.86 6.63
CA HIS A 87 1.72 1.74 6.45
C HIS A 87 2.50 2.40 7.58
N THR A 88 2.02 3.54 8.09
CA THR A 88 2.65 4.24 9.23
C THR A 88 2.56 3.41 10.51
N LEU A 89 1.39 2.83 10.80
CA LEU A 89 1.22 1.92 11.93
C LEU A 89 2.09 0.67 11.81
N GLN A 90 2.11 0.06 10.63
CA GLN A 90 2.96 -1.12 10.37
C GLN A 90 4.45 -0.80 10.55
N ALA A 91 4.91 0.36 10.05
CA ALA A 91 6.29 0.81 10.25
C ALA A 91 6.61 1.03 11.73
N ALA A 92 5.69 1.63 12.51
CA ALA A 92 5.84 1.81 13.95
C ALA A 92 5.94 0.46 14.67
N ALA A 93 5.05 -0.48 14.37
CA ALA A 93 5.09 -1.83 14.94
C ALA A 93 6.38 -2.58 14.60
N MET A 94 6.89 -2.44 13.37
CA MET A 94 8.18 -3.03 12.95
C MET A 94 9.36 -2.48 13.74
N VAL A 95 9.37 -1.18 14.03
CA VAL A 95 10.45 -0.56 14.80
C VAL A 95 10.39 -0.97 16.26
N VAL A 96 9.20 -1.00 16.86
CA VAL A 96 8.99 -1.40 18.25
C VAL A 96 9.34 -2.88 18.48
N THR A 97 9.07 -3.75 17.50
CA THR A 97 9.33 -5.20 17.62
C THR A 97 10.71 -5.64 17.11
N ILE A 98 11.63 -4.69 16.82
CA ILE A 98 12.92 -5.00 16.15
C ILE A 98 13.84 -5.87 17.04
N ASP A 99 13.77 -5.73 18.34
CA ASP A 99 14.54 -6.52 19.33
C ASP A 99 13.90 -7.87 19.67
N GLY A 100 12.75 -8.19 19.08
CA GLY A 100 12.04 -9.45 19.24
C GLY A 100 11.16 -9.50 20.51
N THR A 101 11.21 -8.52 21.39
CA THR A 101 10.37 -8.38 22.56
C THR A 101 9.42 -7.21 22.42
N ILE A 102 8.31 -7.23 23.12
CA ILE A 102 7.38 -6.12 23.19
C ILE A 102 6.86 -5.99 24.62
N THR A 103 6.99 -4.83 25.19
CA THR A 103 6.52 -4.52 26.54
C THR A 103 5.06 -4.09 26.55
N GLU A 104 4.40 -4.20 27.69
CA GLU A 104 2.99 -3.77 27.85
C GLU A 104 2.80 -2.29 27.48
N ARG A 105 3.74 -1.43 27.85
CA ARG A 105 3.72 0.00 27.52
C ARG A 105 3.81 0.25 26.01
N GLU A 106 4.59 -0.54 25.30
CA GLU A 106 4.70 -0.46 23.83
C GLU A 106 3.42 -0.92 23.13
N ILE A 107 2.76 -1.95 23.69
CA ILE A 107 1.45 -2.39 23.21
C ILE A 107 0.41 -1.29 23.39
N GLU A 108 0.34 -0.66 24.56
CA GLU A 108 -0.59 0.45 24.84
C GLU A 108 -0.33 1.64 23.89
N ALA A 109 0.93 2.01 23.67
CA ALA A 109 1.28 3.09 22.76
C ALA A 109 0.96 2.79 21.32
N LEU A 110 1.16 1.55 20.85
CA LEU A 110 0.77 1.12 19.52
C LEU A 110 -0.75 1.09 19.34
N LEU A 111 -1.51 0.68 20.36
CA LEU A 111 -2.98 0.73 20.34
C LEU A 111 -3.48 2.18 20.28
N GLU A 112 -2.91 3.08 21.10
CA GLU A 112 -3.26 4.50 21.06
C GLU A 112 -2.94 5.12 19.70
N LEU A 113 -1.79 4.80 19.11
CA LEU A 113 -1.41 5.24 17.77
C LEU A 113 -2.36 4.68 16.71
N ALA A 114 -2.70 3.40 16.78
CA ALA A 114 -3.63 2.75 15.87
C ALA A 114 -5.00 3.41 15.87
N ASN A 115 -5.58 3.62 17.06
CA ASN A 115 -6.90 4.24 17.23
C ASN A 115 -6.93 5.72 16.80
N ARG A 116 -5.78 6.37 16.72
CA ARG A 116 -5.67 7.73 16.17
C ARG A 116 -5.50 7.79 14.66
N LEU A 117 -4.78 6.82 14.08
CA LEU A 117 -4.43 6.81 12.66
C LEU A 117 -5.47 6.09 11.80
N VAL A 118 -5.97 4.95 12.27
CA VAL A 118 -6.84 4.06 11.49
C VAL A 118 -8.29 4.27 11.92
N PRO A 119 -9.23 4.47 10.97
CA PRO A 119 -10.65 4.49 11.30
C PRO A 119 -11.11 3.11 11.80
N GLY A 120 -11.79 3.09 12.93
CA GLY A 120 -12.20 1.88 13.63
C GLY A 120 -11.39 1.67 14.89
N GLU A 121 -11.96 0.93 15.83
CA GLU A 121 -11.31 0.58 17.07
C GLU A 121 -10.40 -0.64 16.83
N MET A 122 -9.09 -0.47 17.03
CA MET A 122 -8.15 -1.58 16.96
C MET A 122 -8.03 -2.21 18.34
N ASP A 123 -8.35 -3.49 18.43
CA ASP A 123 -8.20 -4.26 19.64
C ASP A 123 -6.78 -4.87 19.75
N ARG A 124 -6.51 -5.44 20.91
CA ARG A 124 -5.23 -6.06 21.24
C ARG A 124 -4.95 -7.31 20.40
N GLU A 125 -5.99 -8.03 20.03
CA GLU A 125 -5.87 -9.25 19.21
C GLU A 125 -5.44 -8.91 17.79
N SER A 126 -6.10 -7.94 17.16
CA SER A 126 -5.75 -7.42 15.83
C SER A 126 -4.32 -6.86 15.77
N LEU A 127 -3.89 -6.14 16.82
CA LEU A 127 -2.51 -5.67 16.92
C LEU A 127 -1.53 -6.84 17.06
N GLY A 128 -1.87 -7.87 17.84
CA GLY A 128 -1.08 -9.09 17.97
C GLY A 128 -0.92 -9.85 16.66
N ALA A 129 -1.99 -9.95 15.88
CA ALA A 129 -1.97 -10.54 14.53
C ALA A 129 -1.06 -9.74 13.58
N LEU A 130 -1.11 -8.40 13.63
CA LEU A 130 -0.23 -7.52 12.86
C LEU A 130 1.24 -7.75 13.23
N CYS A 131 1.59 -7.75 14.51
CA CYS A 131 2.97 -7.99 14.98
C CYS A 131 3.46 -9.39 14.57
N SER A 132 2.61 -10.40 14.63
CA SER A 132 2.93 -11.76 14.20
C SER A 132 3.21 -11.84 12.70
N SER A 133 2.39 -11.19 11.87
CA SER A 133 2.59 -11.12 10.41
C SER A 133 3.90 -10.42 10.05
N ILE A 134 4.26 -9.35 10.76
CA ILE A 134 5.52 -8.62 10.60
C ILE A 134 6.72 -9.54 10.84
N ARG A 135 6.70 -10.33 11.92
CA ARG A 135 7.78 -11.26 12.26
C ARG A 135 7.97 -12.34 11.18
N LEU A 136 6.88 -12.83 10.59
CA LEU A 136 6.94 -13.85 9.54
C LEU A 136 7.54 -13.32 8.24
N ASN A 137 7.28 -12.08 7.88
CA ASN A 137 7.67 -11.50 6.59
C ASN A 137 9.16 -11.15 6.44
N ARG A 138 9.96 -11.19 7.51
CA ARG A 138 11.42 -10.93 7.52
C ARG A 138 11.89 -9.66 6.77
N VAL A 139 11.01 -8.71 6.53
CA VAL A 139 11.34 -7.43 5.89
C VAL A 139 11.90 -6.48 6.95
N THR A 140 13.03 -5.82 6.66
CA THR A 140 13.58 -4.85 7.59
C THR A 140 12.75 -3.54 7.57
N PRO A 141 12.63 -2.82 8.71
CA PRO A 141 11.91 -1.55 8.78
C PRO A 141 12.40 -0.54 7.73
N LYS A 142 13.73 -0.49 7.51
CA LYS A 142 14.36 0.39 6.51
C LYS A 142 13.84 0.10 5.08
N ASN A 143 13.85 -1.15 4.68
CA ASN A 143 13.41 -1.55 3.33
C ASN A 143 11.91 -1.34 3.15
N PHE A 144 11.11 -1.64 4.18
CA PHE A 144 9.68 -1.38 4.17
C PHE A 144 9.37 0.10 4.00
N ILE A 145 9.93 0.97 4.86
CA ILE A 145 9.70 2.41 4.80
C ILE A 145 10.16 3.00 3.45
N ALA A 146 11.32 2.57 2.94
CA ALA A 146 11.81 3.01 1.64
C ALA A 146 10.87 2.63 0.48
N ALA A 147 10.20 1.48 0.56
CA ALA A 147 9.25 1.04 -0.44
C ALA A 147 7.92 1.83 -0.36
N VAL A 148 7.32 1.94 0.84
CA VAL A 148 5.98 2.52 1.01
C VAL A 148 5.96 4.05 0.98
N SER A 149 7.08 4.71 1.30
CA SER A 149 7.16 6.18 1.39
C SER A 149 7.31 6.89 0.04
N ARG A 150 7.44 6.16 -1.05
CA ARG A 150 7.61 6.76 -2.39
C ARG A 150 6.48 7.72 -2.78
N PRO A 151 5.19 7.36 -2.65
CA PRO A 151 4.08 8.23 -2.99
C PRO A 151 3.77 9.29 -1.92
N TRP A 152 4.43 9.26 -0.75
CA TRP A 152 4.12 10.16 0.35
C TRP A 152 4.61 11.59 0.11
N SER A 153 3.75 12.54 0.43
CA SER A 153 4.11 13.96 0.48
C SER A 153 5.13 14.24 1.61
N THR A 154 5.78 15.39 1.55
CA THR A 154 6.72 15.82 2.61
C THR A 154 6.04 15.91 3.98
N ALA A 155 4.78 16.37 4.01
CA ALA A 155 4.00 16.45 5.24
C ALA A 155 3.70 15.05 5.81
N GLN A 156 3.28 14.11 4.97
CA GLN A 156 3.04 12.71 5.36
C GLN A 156 4.31 12.03 5.87
N ARG A 157 5.46 12.24 5.21
CA ARG A 157 6.75 11.70 5.69
C ARG A 157 7.12 12.22 7.07
N ARG A 158 6.89 13.52 7.32
CA ARG A 158 7.12 14.12 8.65
C ARG A 158 6.20 13.54 9.71
N LEU A 159 4.90 13.39 9.41
CA LEU A 159 3.93 12.78 10.32
C LEU A 159 4.26 11.31 10.62
N ALA A 160 4.61 10.54 9.59
CA ALA A 160 5.02 9.15 9.78
C ALA A 160 6.26 9.04 10.67
N PHE A 161 7.27 9.88 10.44
CA PHE A 161 8.47 9.91 11.28
C PHE A 161 8.14 10.24 12.74
N GLN A 162 7.30 11.24 12.99
CA GLN A 162 6.86 11.61 14.34
C GLN A 162 6.10 10.46 15.02
N ALA A 163 5.18 9.81 14.29
CA ALA A 163 4.42 8.68 14.81
C ALA A 163 5.32 7.48 15.19
N ILE A 164 6.26 7.12 14.32
CA ILE A 164 7.22 6.04 14.55
C ILE A 164 8.15 6.38 15.74
N PHE A 165 8.63 7.62 15.78
CA PHE A 165 9.50 8.09 16.87
C PHE A 165 8.78 8.07 18.21
N LEU A 166 7.52 8.52 18.27
CA LEU A 166 6.70 8.48 19.48
C LEU A 166 6.45 7.05 19.96
N ALA A 167 6.13 6.14 19.06
CA ALA A 167 5.94 4.72 19.37
C ALA A 167 7.22 4.08 19.91
N ALA A 168 8.38 4.39 19.33
CA ALA A 168 9.68 3.87 19.75
C ALA A 168 10.19 4.51 21.07
N SER A 169 9.78 5.75 21.38
CA SER A 169 10.23 6.52 22.54
C SER A 169 9.36 6.28 23.79
N CYS A 170 8.61 5.24 23.84
CA CYS A 170 7.49 4.90 24.73
C CYS A 170 7.62 5.15 26.25
N CYS A 171 8.74 5.62 26.72
CA CYS A 171 8.96 5.75 28.17
C CYS A 171 8.76 7.15 28.75
N ARG A 172 8.64 8.22 27.96
CA ARG A 172 8.62 9.60 28.51
C ARG A 172 7.67 10.62 27.86
N PHE A 173 6.99 10.35 26.75
CA PHE A 173 6.38 11.43 25.93
C PHE A 173 4.87 11.39 25.72
N LEU A 174 4.12 10.48 26.31
CA LEU A 174 2.64 10.44 26.21
C LEU A 174 1.94 11.73 26.68
N VAL A 175 2.61 12.56 27.48
CA VAL A 175 2.05 13.82 27.99
C VAL A 175 2.09 14.97 26.97
N MET A 176 3.04 14.98 26.05
CA MET A 176 3.15 16.05 25.01
C MET A 176 2.35 15.76 23.72
N ALA A 177 1.97 14.53 23.46
CA ALA A 177 1.30 14.14 22.21
C ALA A 177 -0.17 14.59 22.10
N ARG A 178 -0.81 15.06 23.17
CA ARG A 178 -2.20 15.54 23.16
C ARG A 178 -2.46 16.74 22.26
N GLY A 179 -1.42 17.49 21.90
CA GLY A 179 -1.53 18.70 21.07
C GLY A 179 -1.23 18.50 19.56
N ILE A 180 -0.52 17.44 19.16
CA ILE A 180 0.03 17.34 17.80
C ILE A 180 -0.91 16.62 16.82
N PHE A 181 -1.80 15.74 17.31
CA PHE A 181 -2.72 14.94 16.49
C PHE A 181 -4.19 15.40 16.53
N SER A 182 -4.46 16.67 16.78
CA SER A 182 -5.83 17.19 16.58
C SER A 182 -6.12 17.22 15.07
N ARG A 183 -6.96 16.28 14.61
CA ARG A 183 -7.56 16.32 13.26
C ARG A 183 -8.20 17.69 13.04
N PRO A 184 -7.97 18.37 11.90
CA PRO A 184 -8.85 19.44 11.49
C PRO A 184 -10.23 18.82 11.27
N ARG A 185 -11.19 19.13 12.14
CA ARG A 185 -12.60 18.83 11.90
C ARG A 185 -12.99 19.49 10.58
N SER A 186 -13.24 18.67 9.56
CA SER A 186 -13.92 19.13 8.36
C SER A 186 -15.25 19.73 8.81
N LYS A 187 -15.38 21.05 8.73
CA LYS A 187 -16.67 21.72 8.80
C LYS A 187 -17.46 21.27 7.58
N VAL A 188 -18.41 20.37 7.78
CA VAL A 188 -19.52 20.14 6.89
C VAL A 188 -20.45 21.35 7.12
N GLY A 189 -20.49 22.25 6.16
CA GLY A 189 -21.50 23.25 5.96
C GLY A 189 -22.31 22.87 4.75
#